data_ce8f5a593d9c8ef4234de145563230d8
#
_entry.id   ce8f5a593d9c8ef4234de145563230d8
#
_cell.length_a   1.000
_cell.length_b   1.000
_cell.length_c   1.000
_cell.angle_alpha   90.00
_cell.angle_beta   90.00
_cell.angle_gamma   90.00
#
_symmetry.space_group_name_H-M   'P 1'
#
loop_
_entity.id
_entity.type
_entity.pdbx_description
1 polymer ?
#
loop_
_entity_poly.entity_id
_entity_poly.type
_entity_poly.pdbx_seq_one_letter_code
_entity_poly.pdbx_strand_id
1 'polypeptide(L)'
;MESEDLTKTLEILKAISDLELAIAELYRCFSEFRAPEKEFWTALGEDEEKHARLVQKMIQMLLDRKFFCAPNGSFNESGVTHLKNFVERHQRKLQKLEIPSDFKSLLSIAWNVEYSLSEMNYTNLFSITEGELESLLLTITSETAVHRSKIGSKITVMRNSLPRSHHRGAPKGQPGAQRKVNSKAPLLKFT
;
A
#
# COMPACT_ATOMS: atom_id res chain seq x y z
N MET A 1 -29.01 -11.56 9.52
CA MET A 1 -27.92 -11.77 8.55
C MET A 1 -28.12 -13.15 7.97
N GLU A 2 -28.29 -13.23 6.70
CA GLU A 2 -28.34 -14.53 6.04
C GLU A 2 -26.96 -15.18 6.19
N SER A 3 -26.94 -16.51 6.30
CA SER A 3 -25.70 -17.29 6.50
C SER A 3 -24.64 -16.97 5.42
N GLU A 4 -25.09 -16.64 4.22
CA GLU A 4 -24.25 -16.29 3.08
C GLU A 4 -23.51 -14.96 3.26
N ASP A 5 -24.20 -13.91 3.76
CA ASP A 5 -23.57 -12.60 4.03
C ASP A 5 -22.48 -12.70 5.09
N LEU A 6 -22.72 -13.48 6.15
CA LEU A 6 -21.70 -13.70 7.18
C LEU A 6 -20.47 -14.39 6.61
N THR A 7 -20.67 -15.46 5.83
CA THR A 7 -19.57 -16.20 5.22
C THR A 7 -18.73 -15.29 4.34
N LYS A 8 -19.38 -14.52 3.47
CA LYS A 8 -18.71 -13.58 2.58
C LYS A 8 -17.97 -12.47 3.33
N THR A 9 -18.57 -11.93 4.39
CA THR A 9 -17.90 -10.92 5.24
C THR A 9 -16.64 -11.48 5.88
N LEU A 10 -16.71 -12.71 6.41
CA LEU A 10 -15.54 -13.36 7.01
C LEU A 10 -14.43 -13.65 5.99
N GLU A 11 -14.78 -14.05 4.77
CA GLU A 11 -13.82 -14.24 3.67
C GLU A 11 -13.11 -12.93 3.31
N ILE A 12 -13.84 -11.83 3.20
CA ILE A 12 -13.28 -10.50 2.92
C ILE A 12 -12.32 -10.08 4.03
N LEU A 13 -12.74 -10.15 5.29
CA LEU A 13 -11.91 -9.76 6.42
C LEU A 13 -10.65 -10.64 6.51
N LYS A 14 -10.77 -11.94 6.25
CA LYS A 14 -9.62 -12.83 6.21
C LYS A 14 -8.64 -12.44 5.10
N ALA A 15 -9.13 -12.14 3.90
CA ALA A 15 -8.28 -11.69 2.79
C ALA A 15 -7.55 -10.37 3.13
N ILE A 16 -8.22 -9.43 3.82
CA ILE A 16 -7.60 -8.19 4.30
C ILE A 16 -6.53 -8.51 5.35
N SER A 17 -6.83 -9.31 6.37
CA SER A 17 -5.84 -9.70 7.39
C SER A 17 -4.59 -10.36 6.79
N ASP A 18 -4.78 -11.26 5.82
CA ASP A 18 -3.70 -11.94 5.12
C ASP A 18 -2.85 -10.95 4.27
N LEU A 19 -3.47 -9.92 3.70
CA LEU A 19 -2.78 -8.87 2.96
C LEU A 19 -1.93 -8.01 3.90
N GLU A 20 -2.47 -7.55 5.03
CA GLU A 20 -1.72 -6.75 6.01
C GLU A 20 -0.50 -7.52 6.54
N LEU A 21 -0.65 -8.82 6.84
CA LEU A 21 0.47 -9.67 7.24
C LEU A 21 1.53 -9.81 6.14
N ALA A 22 1.12 -9.91 4.88
CA ALA A 22 2.06 -9.98 3.76
C ALA A 22 2.84 -8.65 3.60
N ILE A 23 2.19 -7.50 3.83
CA ILE A 23 2.83 -6.18 3.81
C ILE A 23 3.80 -6.03 4.98
N ALA A 24 3.40 -6.44 6.19
CA ALA A 24 4.28 -6.46 7.36
C ALA A 24 5.57 -7.23 7.07
N GLU A 25 5.46 -8.40 6.46
CA GLU A 25 6.61 -9.23 6.11
C GLU A 25 7.48 -8.59 5.02
N LEU A 26 6.88 -7.89 4.04
CA LEU A 26 7.63 -7.11 3.05
C LEU A 26 8.47 -6.02 3.73
N TYR A 27 7.88 -5.25 4.66
CA TYR A 27 8.60 -4.20 5.39
C TYR A 27 9.67 -4.76 6.33
N ARG A 28 9.44 -5.94 6.90
CA ARG A 28 10.49 -6.67 7.64
C ARG A 28 11.67 -7.01 6.72
N CYS A 29 11.41 -7.54 5.52
CA CYS A 29 12.46 -7.75 4.53
C CYS A 29 13.21 -6.45 4.21
N PHE A 30 12.52 -5.31 4.03
CA PHE A 30 13.20 -4.03 3.78
C PHE A 30 14.13 -3.64 4.93
N SER A 31 13.73 -3.89 6.17
CA SER A 31 14.53 -3.58 7.36
C SER A 31 15.83 -4.39 7.43
N GLU A 32 15.83 -5.60 6.88
CA GLU A 32 17.02 -6.48 6.82
C GLU A 32 18.02 -6.03 5.75
N PHE A 33 17.54 -5.52 4.62
CA PHE A 33 18.41 -5.08 3.52
C PHE A 33 19.00 -3.69 3.72
N ARG A 34 18.43 -2.84 4.59
CA ARG A 34 18.80 -1.42 4.72
C ARG A 34 18.99 -1.01 6.17
N ALA A 35 20.17 -1.26 6.72
CA ALA A 35 20.50 -0.94 8.11
C ALA A 35 20.27 0.54 8.51
N PRO A 36 20.63 1.56 7.69
CA PRO A 36 20.39 2.95 8.07
C PRO A 36 18.93 3.32 8.22
N GLU A 37 18.04 2.65 7.49
CA GLU A 37 16.59 2.89 7.52
C GLU A 37 15.82 1.77 8.24
N LYS A 38 16.51 0.90 8.96
CA LYS A 38 15.93 -0.27 9.63
C LYS A 38 14.75 0.11 10.53
N GLU A 39 14.92 1.10 11.39
CA GLU A 39 13.88 1.55 12.32
C GLU A 39 12.62 2.03 11.59
N PHE A 40 12.80 2.74 10.48
CA PHE A 40 11.68 3.22 9.67
C PHE A 40 10.84 2.05 9.11
N TRP A 41 11.50 1.04 8.55
CA TRP A 41 10.81 -0.13 7.99
C TRP A 41 10.22 -1.04 9.06
N THR A 42 10.92 -1.19 10.19
CA THR A 42 10.43 -1.97 11.33
C THR A 42 9.14 -1.36 11.88
N ALA A 43 9.10 -0.05 12.08
CA ALA A 43 7.92 0.64 12.58
C ALA A 43 6.71 0.48 11.64
N LEU A 44 6.91 0.59 10.32
CA LEU A 44 5.83 0.33 9.36
C LEU A 44 5.36 -1.13 9.44
N GLY A 45 6.27 -2.10 9.51
CA GLY A 45 5.90 -3.51 9.62
C GLY A 45 5.11 -3.83 10.90
N GLU A 46 5.47 -3.23 12.03
CA GLU A 46 4.76 -3.38 13.31
C GLU A 46 3.35 -2.77 13.25
N ASP A 47 3.19 -1.63 12.56
CA ASP A 47 1.89 -1.01 12.32
C ASP A 47 1.00 -1.93 11.47
N GLU A 48 1.52 -2.57 10.40
CA GLU A 48 0.74 -3.51 9.57
C GLU A 48 0.38 -4.80 10.32
N GLU A 49 1.26 -5.32 11.19
CA GLU A 49 0.90 -6.43 12.09
C GLU A 49 -0.23 -6.03 13.05
N LYS A 50 -0.25 -4.77 13.51
CA LYS A 50 -1.33 -4.24 14.32
C LYS A 50 -2.63 -4.18 13.51
N HIS A 51 -2.59 -3.72 12.25
CA HIS A 51 -3.76 -3.72 11.36
C HIS A 51 -4.34 -5.13 11.19
N ALA A 52 -3.51 -6.12 10.92
CA ALA A 52 -3.96 -7.50 10.84
C ALA A 52 -4.64 -7.98 12.14
N ARG A 53 -4.08 -7.63 13.32
CA ARG A 53 -4.71 -7.96 14.61
C ARG A 53 -6.06 -7.26 14.82
N LEU A 54 -6.22 -6.00 14.35
CA LEU A 54 -7.50 -5.29 14.39
C LEU A 54 -8.54 -6.00 13.52
N VAL A 55 -8.17 -6.44 12.33
CA VAL A 55 -9.06 -7.21 11.44
C VAL A 55 -9.42 -8.57 12.07
N GLN A 56 -8.46 -9.26 12.69
CA GLN A 56 -8.74 -10.51 13.41
C GLN A 56 -9.72 -10.31 14.59
N LYS A 57 -9.58 -9.17 15.30
CA LYS A 57 -10.55 -8.79 16.33
C LYS A 57 -11.95 -8.61 15.73
N MET A 58 -12.08 -7.99 14.56
CA MET A 58 -13.38 -7.83 13.87
C MET A 58 -13.98 -9.19 13.50
N ILE A 59 -13.17 -10.13 12.99
CA ILE A 59 -13.61 -11.52 12.71
C ILE A 59 -14.17 -12.16 13.98
N GLN A 60 -13.45 -12.07 15.09
CA GLN A 60 -13.90 -12.66 16.36
C GLN A 60 -15.21 -12.04 16.85
N MET A 61 -15.34 -10.71 16.74
CA MET A 61 -16.56 -9.99 17.12
C MET A 61 -17.78 -10.45 16.32
N LEU A 62 -17.60 -10.72 15.01
CA LEU A 62 -18.66 -11.26 14.14
C LEU A 62 -19.03 -12.71 14.52
N LEU A 63 -18.05 -13.54 14.78
CA LEU A 63 -18.26 -14.94 15.21
C LEU A 63 -18.98 -15.02 16.56
N ASP A 64 -18.69 -14.11 17.48
CA ASP A 64 -19.37 -13.98 18.77
C ASP A 64 -20.78 -13.39 18.64
N ARG A 65 -21.25 -13.07 17.42
CA ARG A 65 -22.53 -12.43 17.13
C ARG A 65 -22.77 -11.12 17.89
N LYS A 66 -21.71 -10.39 18.18
CA LYS A 66 -21.77 -9.08 18.85
C LYS A 66 -22.23 -7.97 17.92
N PHE A 67 -22.09 -8.18 16.61
CA PHE A 67 -22.34 -7.16 15.61
C PHE A 67 -22.96 -7.75 14.34
N PHE A 68 -23.60 -6.85 13.57
CA PHE A 68 -24.05 -7.12 12.24
C PHE A 68 -23.22 -6.29 11.23
N CYS A 69 -22.66 -6.97 10.24
CA CYS A 69 -21.91 -6.35 9.16
C CYS A 69 -22.18 -7.13 7.86
N ALA A 70 -22.56 -6.44 6.82
CA ALA A 70 -22.77 -7.03 5.49
C ALA A 70 -21.83 -6.40 4.46
N PRO A 71 -21.38 -7.16 3.46
CA PRO A 71 -20.56 -6.61 2.37
C PRO A 71 -21.34 -5.55 1.61
N ASN A 72 -20.71 -4.43 1.27
CA ASN A 72 -21.35 -3.33 0.54
C ASN A 72 -21.28 -3.49 -1.00
N GLY A 73 -21.10 -4.70 -1.52
CA GLY A 73 -21.05 -4.95 -2.97
C GLY A 73 -19.86 -4.34 -3.73
N SER A 74 -19.09 -3.44 -3.09
CA SER A 74 -17.94 -2.75 -3.69
C SER A 74 -16.62 -3.47 -3.47
N PHE A 75 -16.60 -4.62 -2.79
CA PHE A 75 -15.36 -5.36 -2.54
C PHE A 75 -14.75 -5.89 -3.83
N ASN A 76 -13.55 -5.44 -4.10
CA ASN A 76 -12.76 -5.91 -5.23
C ASN A 76 -11.79 -7.01 -4.78
N GLU A 77 -12.26 -8.25 -4.71
CA GLU A 77 -11.45 -9.41 -4.33
C GLU A 77 -10.24 -9.58 -5.25
N SER A 78 -10.41 -9.32 -6.53
CA SER A 78 -9.31 -9.33 -7.51
C SER A 78 -8.25 -8.29 -7.15
N GLY A 79 -8.64 -7.10 -6.73
CA GLY A 79 -7.72 -6.04 -6.31
C GLY A 79 -6.88 -6.45 -5.09
N VAL A 80 -7.50 -7.04 -4.06
CA VAL A 80 -6.80 -7.55 -2.87
C VAL A 80 -5.82 -8.65 -3.25
N THR A 81 -6.27 -9.62 -4.07
CA THR A 81 -5.44 -10.72 -4.54
C THR A 81 -4.26 -10.21 -5.39
N HIS A 82 -4.49 -9.26 -6.29
CA HIS A 82 -3.43 -8.67 -7.10
C HIS A 82 -2.40 -7.93 -6.26
N LEU A 83 -2.83 -7.15 -5.26
CA LEU A 83 -1.91 -6.46 -4.37
C LEU A 83 -1.10 -7.45 -3.52
N LYS A 84 -1.73 -8.47 -2.95
CA LYS A 84 -1.03 -9.53 -2.21
C LYS A 84 0.02 -10.22 -3.08
N ASN A 85 -0.33 -10.60 -4.30
CA ASN A 85 0.61 -11.20 -5.25
C ASN A 85 1.76 -10.24 -5.62
N PHE A 86 1.49 -8.94 -5.74
CA PHE A 86 2.52 -7.92 -5.97
C PHE A 86 3.50 -7.88 -4.79
N VAL A 87 3.00 -7.82 -3.56
CA VAL A 87 3.78 -7.80 -2.31
C VAL A 87 4.67 -9.04 -2.21
N GLU A 88 4.08 -10.24 -2.28
CA GLU A 88 4.81 -11.51 -2.16
C GLU A 88 5.85 -11.71 -3.26
N ARG A 89 5.55 -11.25 -4.48
CA ARG A 89 6.51 -11.30 -5.59
C ARG A 89 7.71 -10.41 -5.33
N HIS A 90 7.52 -9.20 -4.80
CA HIS A 90 8.62 -8.27 -4.49
C HIS A 90 9.45 -8.79 -3.33
N GLN A 91 8.83 -9.35 -2.29
CA GLN A 91 9.52 -10.02 -1.20
C GLN A 91 10.43 -11.14 -1.71
N ARG A 92 9.89 -12.07 -2.52
CA ARG A 92 10.69 -13.17 -3.11
C ARG A 92 11.84 -12.68 -3.98
N LYS A 93 11.62 -11.63 -4.79
CA LYS A 93 12.68 -11.05 -5.63
C LYS A 93 13.79 -10.39 -4.82
N LEU A 94 13.44 -9.70 -3.72
CA LEU A 94 14.42 -9.14 -2.78
C LEU A 94 15.26 -10.22 -2.12
N GLN A 95 14.63 -11.27 -1.60
CA GLN A 95 15.32 -12.40 -0.97
C GLN A 95 16.29 -13.10 -1.93
N LYS A 96 15.97 -13.12 -3.23
CA LYS A 96 16.84 -13.67 -4.28
C LYS A 96 17.82 -12.66 -4.87
N LEU A 97 17.83 -11.42 -4.40
CA LEU A 97 18.62 -10.32 -4.95
C LEU A 97 18.37 -10.04 -6.45
N GLU A 98 17.14 -10.34 -6.92
CA GLU A 98 16.73 -10.14 -8.30
C GLU A 98 16.29 -8.70 -8.61
N ILE A 99 16.09 -7.88 -7.58
CA ILE A 99 15.74 -6.45 -7.71
C ILE A 99 16.64 -5.60 -6.84
N PRO A 100 16.84 -4.31 -7.20
CA PRO A 100 17.63 -3.41 -6.39
C PRO A 100 17.07 -3.25 -4.98
N SER A 101 17.92 -3.35 -3.98
CA SER A 101 17.58 -3.13 -2.56
C SER A 101 18.01 -1.74 -2.07
N ASP A 102 18.28 -0.80 -2.99
CA ASP A 102 18.53 0.58 -2.60
C ASP A 102 17.26 1.26 -2.04
N PHE A 103 17.46 2.25 -1.18
CA PHE A 103 16.37 2.88 -0.46
C PHE A 103 15.30 3.51 -1.37
N LYS A 104 15.70 4.05 -2.52
CA LYS A 104 14.76 4.63 -3.50
C LYS A 104 13.86 3.57 -4.10
N SER A 105 14.42 2.43 -4.47
CA SER A 105 13.66 1.30 -5.02
C SER A 105 12.67 0.75 -3.99
N LEU A 106 13.09 0.58 -2.74
CA LEU A 106 12.22 0.12 -1.66
C LEU A 106 11.09 1.12 -1.36
N LEU A 107 11.39 2.43 -1.31
CA LEU A 107 10.37 3.47 -1.17
C LEU A 107 9.37 3.48 -2.32
N SER A 108 9.80 3.20 -3.55
CA SER A 108 8.89 3.13 -4.70
C SER A 108 7.93 1.95 -4.58
N ILE A 109 8.40 0.79 -4.13
CA ILE A 109 7.55 -0.38 -3.88
C ILE A 109 6.54 -0.08 -2.76
N ALA A 110 7.03 0.44 -1.63
CA ALA A 110 6.17 0.82 -0.50
C ALA A 110 5.11 1.86 -0.89
N TRP A 111 5.48 2.88 -1.65
CA TRP A 111 4.55 3.88 -2.14
C TRP A 111 3.40 3.26 -2.95
N ASN A 112 3.70 2.31 -3.84
CA ASN A 112 2.68 1.63 -4.64
C ASN A 112 1.76 0.78 -3.76
N VAL A 113 2.29 0.13 -2.72
CA VAL A 113 1.51 -0.64 -1.74
C VAL A 113 0.53 0.27 -1.01
N GLU A 114 1.03 1.32 -0.34
CA GLU A 114 0.20 2.23 0.45
C GLU A 114 -0.82 3.01 -0.41
N TYR A 115 -0.44 3.36 -1.63
CA TYR A 115 -1.37 3.98 -2.56
C TYR A 115 -2.52 3.04 -2.91
N SER A 116 -2.22 1.77 -3.22
CA SER A 116 -3.24 0.76 -3.53
C SER A 116 -4.16 0.47 -2.35
N LEU A 117 -3.63 0.39 -1.11
CA LEU A 117 -4.43 0.27 0.10
C LEU A 117 -5.38 1.45 0.30
N SER A 118 -4.89 2.68 0.08
CA SER A 118 -5.71 3.89 0.17
C SER A 118 -6.87 3.89 -0.83
N GLU A 119 -6.66 3.39 -2.06
CA GLU A 119 -7.70 3.28 -3.09
C GLU A 119 -8.75 2.21 -2.73
N MET A 120 -8.36 1.14 -2.01
CA MET A 120 -9.29 0.10 -1.55
C MET A 120 -10.29 0.61 -0.53
N ASN A 121 -9.93 1.61 0.27
CA ASN A 121 -10.78 2.26 1.27
C ASN A 121 -11.66 1.28 2.06
N TYR A 122 -11.07 0.60 3.02
CA TYR A 122 -11.72 -0.47 3.80
C TYR A 122 -13.06 -0.06 4.46
N THR A 123 -13.25 1.24 4.78
CA THR A 123 -14.49 1.73 5.36
C THR A 123 -15.70 1.61 4.41
N ASN A 124 -15.44 1.56 3.12
CA ASN A 124 -16.50 1.44 2.11
C ASN A 124 -16.87 -0.01 1.78
N LEU A 125 -16.15 -0.99 2.36
CA LEU A 125 -16.35 -2.40 2.02
C LEU A 125 -17.58 -3.03 2.70
N PHE A 126 -18.04 -2.40 3.78
CA PHE A 126 -19.08 -2.96 4.63
C PHE A 126 -20.17 -1.93 4.95
N SER A 127 -21.41 -2.39 5.01
CA SER A 127 -22.50 -1.67 5.66
C SER A 127 -22.46 -2.02 7.15
N ILE A 128 -22.02 -1.07 7.99
CA ILE A 128 -21.79 -1.27 9.41
C ILE A 128 -22.84 -0.51 10.21
N THR A 129 -23.45 -1.16 11.18
CA THR A 129 -24.43 -0.57 12.10
C THR A 129 -23.85 -0.24 13.46
N GLU A 130 -22.63 -0.69 13.75
CA GLU A 130 -22.01 -0.66 15.07
C GLU A 130 -20.72 0.18 15.07
N GLY A 131 -20.67 1.20 15.95
CA GLY A 131 -19.57 2.16 15.99
C GLY A 131 -18.19 1.58 16.33
N GLU A 132 -18.10 0.44 17.07
CA GLU A 132 -16.81 -0.17 17.38
C GLU A 132 -16.15 -0.75 16.13
N LEU A 133 -16.91 -1.44 15.28
CA LEU A 133 -16.38 -2.03 14.04
C LEU A 133 -15.92 -0.93 13.07
N GLU A 134 -16.74 0.12 12.92
CA GLU A 134 -16.41 1.29 12.12
C GLU A 134 -15.12 1.96 12.62
N SER A 135 -14.99 2.13 13.95
CA SER A 135 -13.80 2.71 14.57
C SER A 135 -12.53 1.92 14.28
N LEU A 136 -12.59 0.58 14.25
CA LEU A 136 -11.43 -0.27 13.89
C LEU A 136 -11.03 -0.05 12.43
N LEU A 137 -11.97 -0.01 11.49
CA LEU A 137 -11.68 0.26 10.08
C LEU A 137 -11.15 1.68 9.85
N LEU A 138 -11.71 2.67 10.52
CA LEU A 138 -11.22 4.05 10.47
C LEU A 138 -9.79 4.16 10.99
N THR A 139 -9.44 3.41 12.04
CA THR A 139 -8.08 3.36 12.57
C THR A 139 -7.12 2.86 11.49
N ILE A 140 -7.40 1.72 10.87
CA ILE A 140 -6.55 1.16 9.80
C ILE A 140 -6.43 2.16 8.64
N THR A 141 -7.55 2.69 8.15
CA THR A 141 -7.56 3.63 7.01
C THR A 141 -6.77 4.91 7.29
N SER A 142 -6.89 5.47 8.51
CA SER A 142 -6.17 6.67 8.89
C SER A 142 -4.66 6.42 9.06
N GLU A 143 -4.27 5.30 9.64
CA GLU A 143 -2.86 4.91 9.79
C GLU A 143 -2.22 4.63 8.42
N THR A 144 -2.90 3.96 7.48
CA THR A 144 -2.46 3.81 6.08
C THR A 144 -2.18 5.17 5.41
N ALA A 145 -3.04 6.17 5.64
CA ALA A 145 -2.81 7.52 5.12
C ALA A 145 -1.55 8.17 5.74
N VAL A 146 -1.27 7.91 7.01
CA VAL A 146 -0.03 8.35 7.70
C VAL A 146 1.19 7.65 7.11
N HIS A 147 1.14 6.34 6.84
CA HIS A 147 2.22 5.58 6.20
C HIS A 147 2.57 6.18 4.83
N ARG A 148 1.56 6.40 4.00
CA ARG A 148 1.74 7.06 2.70
C ARG A 148 2.40 8.43 2.84
N SER A 149 2.01 9.23 3.82
CA SER A 149 2.62 10.53 4.08
C SER A 149 4.08 10.41 4.51
N LYS A 150 4.41 9.48 5.42
CA LYS A 150 5.79 9.19 5.88
C LYS A 150 6.68 8.80 4.68
N ILE A 151 6.22 7.87 3.83
CA ILE A 151 6.95 7.41 2.64
C ILE A 151 7.12 8.55 1.63
N GLY A 152 6.07 9.31 1.34
CA GLY A 152 6.12 10.46 0.43
C GLY A 152 7.09 11.54 0.88
N SER A 153 7.18 11.79 2.19
CA SER A 153 8.16 12.71 2.78
C SER A 153 9.60 12.22 2.56
N LYS A 154 9.88 10.93 2.75
CA LYS A 154 11.19 10.34 2.47
C LYS A 154 11.57 10.45 0.98
N ILE A 155 10.63 10.18 0.07
CA ILE A 155 10.84 10.36 -1.38
C ILE A 155 11.19 11.82 -1.72
N THR A 156 10.48 12.77 -1.13
CA THR A 156 10.71 14.20 -1.35
C THR A 156 12.08 14.63 -0.86
N VAL A 157 12.50 14.23 0.33
CA VAL A 157 13.84 14.50 0.87
C VAL A 157 14.92 13.95 -0.05
N MET A 158 14.79 12.70 -0.50
CA MET A 158 15.75 12.10 -1.42
C MET A 158 15.86 12.86 -2.75
N ARG A 159 14.74 13.29 -3.32
CA ARG A 159 14.74 14.06 -4.57
C ARG A 159 15.45 15.41 -4.42
N ASN A 160 15.32 16.04 -3.27
CA ASN A 160 15.93 17.33 -2.98
C ASN A 160 17.43 17.23 -2.66
N SER A 161 17.91 16.07 -2.19
CA SER A 161 19.33 15.82 -1.89
C SER A 161 20.17 15.41 -3.11
N LEU A 162 19.55 15.11 -4.26
CA LEU A 162 20.27 14.90 -5.49
C LEU A 162 20.81 16.24 -6.00
N PRO A 163 22.14 16.36 -6.32
CA PRO A 163 22.66 17.58 -6.88
C PRO A 163 21.91 17.91 -8.18
N ARG A 164 21.35 19.12 -8.23
CA ARG A 164 20.78 19.62 -9.48
C ARG A 164 21.91 19.60 -10.51
N SER A 165 21.81 18.74 -11.51
CA SER A 165 22.70 18.77 -12.65
C SER A 165 22.56 20.18 -13.27
N HIS A 166 23.56 21.03 -13.06
CA HIS A 166 23.64 22.28 -13.78
C HIS A 166 23.72 21.92 -15.25
N HIS A 167 22.64 22.12 -15.98
CA HIS A 167 22.71 22.24 -17.41
C HIS A 167 23.69 23.39 -17.69
N ARG A 168 24.97 23.05 -17.90
CA ARG A 168 25.94 23.96 -18.50
C ARG A 168 25.31 24.42 -19.82
N GLY A 169 25.13 25.71 -19.92
CA GLY A 169 24.49 26.36 -21.05
C GLY A 169 24.97 25.79 -22.37
N ALA A 170 24.02 25.45 -23.21
CA ALA A 170 24.29 25.19 -24.61
C ALA A 170 24.89 26.46 -25.22
N PRO A 171 25.90 26.39 -26.11
CA PRO A 171 26.44 27.54 -26.82
C PRO A 171 25.34 28.15 -27.65
N LYS A 172 25.19 29.47 -27.52
CA LYS A 172 24.33 30.28 -28.40
C LYS A 172 24.85 30.16 -29.83
N GLY A 173 24.07 29.52 -30.69
CA GLY A 173 24.40 29.48 -32.13
C GLY A 173 23.40 28.69 -32.95
N GLN A 174 22.52 29.44 -33.58
CA GLN A 174 21.81 29.30 -34.83
C GLN A 174 20.28 29.10 -34.76
N PRO A 175 19.50 29.96 -35.44
CA PRO A 175 18.05 29.85 -35.57
C PRO A 175 17.68 28.94 -36.77
N GLY A 176 16.81 27.99 -36.57
CA GLY A 176 16.17 27.28 -37.70
C GLY A 176 15.89 25.80 -37.43
N ALA A 177 14.69 25.51 -36.98
CA ALA A 177 13.83 24.42 -37.44
C ALA A 177 12.77 24.09 -36.37
N GLN A 178 11.54 24.48 -36.65
CA GLN A 178 10.36 24.08 -35.87
C GLN A 178 10.19 22.57 -35.91
N ARG A 179 10.39 21.86 -34.77
CA ARG A 179 9.93 20.49 -34.59
C ARG A 179 8.74 20.49 -33.66
N LYS A 180 7.58 20.16 -34.19
CA LYS A 180 6.36 19.86 -33.42
C LYS A 180 6.64 18.71 -32.43
N VAL A 181 6.54 19.02 -31.16
CA VAL A 181 6.59 17.99 -30.08
C VAL A 181 5.17 17.50 -29.84
N ASN A 182 4.87 16.29 -30.26
CA ASN A 182 3.67 15.57 -29.86
C ASN A 182 3.91 15.03 -28.43
N SER A 183 3.34 15.69 -27.43
CA SER A 183 3.28 15.20 -26.05
C SER A 183 2.07 14.27 -25.91
N LYS A 184 2.27 13.00 -25.90
CA LYS A 184 1.36 12.02 -25.31
C LYS A 184 2.18 11.01 -24.51
N ALA A 185 2.25 11.24 -23.20
CA ALA A 185 2.65 10.20 -22.27
C ALA A 185 1.54 9.15 -22.18
N PRO A 186 1.84 7.85 -22.25
CA PRO A 186 0.83 6.83 -22.08
C PRO A 186 0.50 6.67 -20.60
N LEU A 187 -0.77 6.89 -20.26
CA LEU A 187 -1.39 6.40 -19.04
C LEU A 187 -1.38 4.86 -19.08
N LEU A 188 -0.65 4.24 -18.19
CA LEU A 188 -0.74 2.80 -17.94
C LEU A 188 -2.15 2.49 -17.42
N LYS A 189 -3.00 1.97 -18.29
CA LYS A 189 -4.26 1.34 -17.90
C LYS A 189 -3.95 -0.08 -17.46
N PHE A 190 -4.22 -0.35 -16.20
CA PHE A 190 -4.30 -1.72 -15.70
C PHE A 190 -5.63 -2.32 -16.18
N THR A 191 -5.56 -3.32 -17.04
CA THR A 191 -6.62 -4.29 -17.26
C THR A 191 -6.34 -5.52 -16.43
#